data_8a797378b66c8e0c32c1dde7422d474d
#
_entry.id   8a797378b66c8e0c32c1dde7422d474d
#
_cell.length_a   1.000
_cell.length_b   1.000
_cell.length_c   1.000
_cell.angle_alpha   90.00
_cell.angle_beta   90.00
_cell.angle_gamma   90.00
#
_symmetry.space_group_name_H-M   'P 1'
#
loop_
_entity.id
_entity.type
_entity.pdbx_description
1 polymer ?
#
loop_
_entity_poly.entity_id
_entity_poly.type
_entity_poly.pdbx_seq_one_letter_code
_entity_poly.pdbx_strand_id
1 'polypeptide(L)'
;MTATLASAEKPAVKVIADLLYKDGEKLSQYETERCKLDLYLPAEKKDFPTLVWLHGGGITGGSKNGAHQADIARHFASAGIAVASINYRLSPKAEFPAYIQDTAAAFAWVKKHIATHGGDAGRVFLGGHSAGAYLALMAGLDDQYLAAQGLKLSDIAGLVPVAGQTLTHYTIRQERGLPKKRLIADLAAPIYHARKDAPPMLILYADEDMALRAEENELLAAALRDEGHPKIMVKKIKNRDHGSVAHNMAKPGDAGFQQVIKFIQSIDP
;
A
#
# COMPACT_ATOMS: atom_id res chain seq x y z
N MET A 1 -36.06 -32.54 -11.77
CA MET A 1 -35.15 -31.66 -12.54
C MET A 1 -34.22 -30.96 -11.57
N THR A 2 -33.03 -31.44 -11.40
CA THR A 2 -32.00 -30.85 -10.53
C THR A 2 -31.25 -29.81 -11.37
N ALA A 3 -31.49 -28.53 -11.07
CA ALA A 3 -30.72 -27.43 -11.66
C ALA A 3 -29.30 -27.46 -11.09
N THR A 4 -28.36 -27.85 -11.91
CA THR A 4 -26.93 -27.75 -11.62
C THR A 4 -26.58 -26.25 -11.60
N LEU A 5 -26.33 -25.67 -10.42
CA LEU A 5 -25.76 -24.35 -10.27
C LEU A 5 -24.36 -24.39 -10.90
N ALA A 6 -24.21 -23.82 -12.09
CA ALA A 6 -22.92 -23.59 -12.69
C ALA A 6 -22.11 -22.70 -11.72
N SER A 7 -20.99 -23.19 -11.23
CA SER A 7 -20.03 -22.36 -10.49
C SER A 7 -19.54 -21.29 -11.47
N ALA A 8 -19.88 -20.03 -11.19
CA ALA A 8 -19.33 -18.92 -11.97
C ALA A 8 -17.80 -19.01 -11.91
N GLU A 9 -17.15 -19.22 -13.05
CA GLU A 9 -15.71 -19.19 -13.16
C GLU A 9 -15.20 -17.84 -12.61
N LYS A 10 -14.18 -17.90 -11.76
CA LYS A 10 -13.54 -16.66 -11.28
C LYS A 10 -13.01 -15.90 -12.49
N PRO A 11 -13.26 -14.56 -12.58
CA PRO A 11 -12.74 -13.75 -13.68
C PRO A 11 -11.23 -13.96 -13.83
N ALA A 12 -10.79 -14.14 -15.07
CA ALA A 12 -9.39 -14.39 -15.39
C ALA A 12 -8.50 -13.24 -14.94
N VAL A 13 -7.33 -13.55 -14.40
CA VAL A 13 -6.33 -12.56 -13.97
C VAL A 13 -5.07 -12.75 -14.81
N LYS A 14 -4.68 -11.71 -15.54
CA LYS A 14 -3.41 -11.69 -16.27
C LYS A 14 -2.30 -11.21 -15.31
N VAL A 15 -1.17 -11.91 -15.28
CA VAL A 15 -0.01 -11.54 -14.46
C VAL A 15 1.18 -11.20 -15.35
N ILE A 16 1.82 -10.05 -15.08
CA ILE A 16 3.08 -9.64 -15.70
C ILE A 16 4.07 -9.47 -14.55
N ALA A 17 5.07 -10.33 -14.49
CA ALA A 17 5.99 -10.38 -13.37
C ALA A 17 7.32 -9.65 -13.64
N ASP A 18 7.98 -9.27 -12.55
CA ASP A 18 9.37 -8.78 -12.52
C ASP A 18 9.64 -7.53 -13.38
N LEU A 19 8.66 -6.65 -13.49
CA LEU A 19 8.84 -5.35 -14.14
C LEU A 19 9.72 -4.43 -13.29
N LEU A 20 10.83 -4.00 -13.84
CA LEU A 20 11.72 -3.04 -13.19
C LEU A 20 11.05 -1.65 -13.24
N TYR A 21 10.86 -1.02 -12.09
CA TYR A 21 10.19 0.29 -12.01
C TYR A 21 11.16 1.48 -11.87
N LYS A 22 12.45 1.22 -11.80
CA LYS A 22 13.48 2.26 -11.88
C LYS A 22 14.16 2.22 -13.24
N ASP A 23 14.23 3.37 -13.90
CA ASP A 23 15.00 3.58 -15.12
C ASP A 23 16.36 4.20 -14.77
N GLY A 24 17.43 3.81 -15.46
CA GLY A 24 18.72 4.47 -15.34
C GLY A 24 19.90 3.55 -15.64
N GLU A 25 20.91 4.13 -16.28
CA GLU A 25 22.15 3.43 -16.67
C GLU A 25 23.06 3.06 -15.48
N LYS A 26 22.71 3.49 -14.24
CA LYS A 26 23.55 3.36 -13.03
C LYS A 26 22.83 2.75 -11.84
N LEU A 27 21.87 1.85 -12.08
CA LEU A 27 21.26 1.12 -10.96
C LEU A 27 22.29 0.21 -10.30
N SER A 28 22.35 0.21 -8.97
CA SER A 28 23.11 -0.78 -8.24
C SER A 28 22.53 -2.18 -8.46
N GLN A 29 23.35 -3.22 -8.27
CA GLN A 29 22.87 -4.59 -8.34
C GLN A 29 21.66 -4.80 -7.42
N TYR A 30 21.71 -4.24 -6.22
CA TYR A 30 20.61 -4.38 -5.23
C TYR A 30 19.31 -3.68 -5.68
N GLU A 31 19.40 -2.53 -6.36
CA GLU A 31 18.22 -1.90 -6.97
C GLU A 31 17.66 -2.74 -8.10
N THR A 32 18.51 -3.30 -8.97
CA THR A 32 18.08 -4.20 -10.05
C THR A 32 17.40 -5.47 -9.52
N GLU A 33 17.85 -5.98 -8.37
CA GLU A 33 17.25 -7.14 -7.70
C GLU A 33 15.90 -6.79 -7.06
N ARG A 34 15.84 -5.67 -6.33
CA ARG A 34 14.70 -5.35 -5.45
C ARG A 34 13.67 -4.40 -6.08
N CYS A 35 14.05 -3.46 -6.93
CA CYS A 35 13.13 -2.45 -7.44
C CYS A 35 12.25 -2.98 -8.59
N LYS A 36 11.53 -4.07 -8.32
CA LYS A 36 10.64 -4.76 -9.26
C LYS A 36 9.22 -4.84 -8.72
N LEU A 37 8.27 -4.87 -9.64
CA LEU A 37 6.86 -5.09 -9.33
C LEU A 37 6.27 -6.20 -10.20
N ASP A 38 5.15 -6.77 -9.72
CA ASP A 38 4.28 -7.66 -10.49
C ASP A 38 2.93 -6.97 -10.68
N LEU A 39 2.44 -6.96 -11.93
CA LEU A 39 1.08 -6.50 -12.24
C LEU A 39 0.12 -7.68 -12.27
N TYR A 40 -0.95 -7.58 -11.50
CA TYR A 40 -2.10 -8.46 -11.53
C TYR A 40 -3.27 -7.69 -12.12
N LEU A 41 -3.68 -8.03 -13.33
CA LEU A 41 -4.62 -7.25 -14.15
C LEU A 41 -5.94 -8.01 -14.32
N PRO A 42 -7.11 -7.34 -14.23
CA PRO A 42 -8.38 -7.90 -14.66
C PRO A 42 -8.35 -8.18 -16.16
N ALA A 43 -8.44 -9.44 -16.59
CA ALA A 43 -8.18 -9.83 -17.99
C ALA A 43 -9.21 -9.25 -18.99
N GLU A 44 -10.46 -9.02 -18.56
CA GLU A 44 -11.58 -8.65 -19.44
C GLU A 44 -12.11 -7.23 -19.22
N LYS A 45 -11.43 -6.44 -18.39
CA LYS A 45 -11.83 -5.06 -18.07
C LYS A 45 -10.86 -4.05 -18.65
N LYS A 46 -11.39 -2.86 -18.91
CA LYS A 46 -10.61 -1.64 -19.21
C LYS A 46 -10.99 -0.57 -18.18
N ASP A 47 -10.22 0.48 -18.14
CA ASP A 47 -10.43 1.64 -17.26
C ASP A 47 -10.57 1.25 -15.78
N PHE A 48 -9.86 0.17 -15.39
CA PHE A 48 -9.88 -0.32 -14.02
C PHE A 48 -8.98 0.52 -13.11
N PRO A 49 -9.39 0.72 -11.83
CA PRO A 49 -8.52 1.30 -10.82
C PRO A 49 -7.35 0.37 -10.50
N THR A 50 -6.24 0.95 -10.04
CA THR A 50 -5.03 0.18 -9.69
C THR A 50 -4.60 0.49 -8.28
N LEU A 51 -4.36 -0.55 -7.48
CA LEU A 51 -3.78 -0.46 -6.14
C LEU A 51 -2.28 -0.82 -6.21
N VAL A 52 -1.42 0.15 -5.94
CA VAL A 52 0.00 -0.11 -5.68
C VAL A 52 0.11 -0.64 -4.25
N TRP A 53 0.52 -1.91 -4.11
CA TRP A 53 0.49 -2.64 -2.85
C TRP A 53 1.88 -3.00 -2.35
N LEU A 54 2.17 -2.59 -1.12
CA LEU A 54 3.44 -2.83 -0.45
C LEU A 54 3.31 -3.92 0.61
N HIS A 55 4.22 -4.89 0.56
CA HIS A 55 4.28 -5.98 1.55
C HIS A 55 4.75 -5.49 2.92
N GLY A 56 4.39 -6.23 3.97
CA GLY A 56 4.95 -6.07 5.31
C GLY A 56 6.35 -6.67 5.45
N GLY A 57 6.79 -6.85 6.69
CA GLY A 57 8.08 -7.48 7.02
C GLY A 57 9.06 -6.56 7.71
N GLY A 58 8.56 -5.48 8.36
CA GLY A 58 9.37 -4.61 9.21
C GLY A 58 10.48 -3.84 8.49
N ILE A 59 10.38 -3.67 7.19
CA ILE A 59 11.42 -3.09 6.30
C ILE A 59 12.70 -3.94 6.24
N THR A 60 12.75 -5.08 6.92
CA THR A 60 13.93 -5.97 6.98
C THR A 60 13.71 -7.27 6.22
N GLY A 61 12.49 -7.54 5.77
CA GLY A 61 12.12 -8.76 5.05
C GLY A 61 10.85 -8.58 4.22
N GLY A 62 10.42 -9.67 3.62
CA GLY A 62 9.23 -9.71 2.75
C GLY A 62 9.54 -9.55 1.26
N SER A 63 8.52 -9.83 0.45
CA SER A 63 8.60 -9.69 -1.00
C SER A 63 7.20 -9.52 -1.63
N LYS A 64 7.15 -8.95 -2.84
CA LYS A 64 5.95 -8.72 -3.65
C LYS A 64 5.13 -9.98 -3.92
N ASN A 65 5.77 -11.14 -3.93
CA ASN A 65 5.18 -12.46 -4.14
C ASN A 65 5.32 -13.38 -2.92
N GLY A 66 5.67 -12.85 -1.74
CA GLY A 66 5.72 -13.59 -0.49
C GLY A 66 4.35 -14.09 -0.04
N ALA A 67 4.35 -14.86 1.05
CA ALA A 67 3.15 -15.49 1.58
C ALA A 67 1.93 -14.53 1.58
N HIS A 68 0.86 -14.96 0.93
CA HIS A 68 -0.42 -14.24 0.76
C HIS A 68 -0.42 -13.00 -0.15
N GLN A 69 0.74 -12.43 -0.53
CA GLN A 69 0.75 -11.20 -1.35
C GLN A 69 0.16 -11.46 -2.74
N ALA A 70 0.58 -12.54 -3.41
CA ALA A 70 0.04 -12.95 -4.70
C ALA A 70 -1.46 -13.29 -4.63
N ASP A 71 -1.92 -13.91 -3.54
CA ASP A 71 -3.33 -14.28 -3.36
C ASP A 71 -4.22 -13.04 -3.14
N ILE A 72 -3.75 -12.09 -2.32
CA ILE A 72 -4.40 -10.80 -2.14
C ILE A 72 -4.51 -10.09 -3.49
N ALA A 73 -3.40 -9.99 -4.23
CA ALA A 73 -3.36 -9.31 -5.52
C ALA A 73 -4.30 -9.96 -6.54
N ARG A 74 -4.33 -11.29 -6.63
CA ARG A 74 -5.27 -12.02 -7.50
C ARG A 74 -6.72 -11.79 -7.10
N HIS A 75 -7.02 -11.75 -5.80
CA HIS A 75 -8.38 -11.53 -5.33
C HIS A 75 -8.90 -10.14 -5.71
N PHE A 76 -8.09 -9.09 -5.51
CA PHE A 76 -8.44 -7.73 -5.98
C PHE A 76 -8.58 -7.67 -7.50
N ALA A 77 -7.66 -8.28 -8.25
CA ALA A 77 -7.73 -8.29 -9.72
C ALA A 77 -8.98 -9.02 -10.22
N SER A 78 -9.36 -10.15 -9.61
CA SER A 78 -10.61 -10.85 -9.94
C SER A 78 -11.87 -10.03 -9.63
N ALA A 79 -11.79 -9.07 -8.68
CA ALA A 79 -12.85 -8.12 -8.38
C ALA A 79 -12.83 -6.87 -9.29
N GLY A 80 -11.88 -6.77 -10.22
CA GLY A 80 -11.78 -5.69 -11.19
C GLY A 80 -10.92 -4.52 -10.77
N ILE A 81 -10.06 -4.69 -9.77
CA ILE A 81 -9.06 -3.72 -9.33
C ILE A 81 -7.69 -4.31 -9.61
N ALA A 82 -6.92 -3.70 -10.52
CA ALA A 82 -5.55 -4.14 -10.75
C ALA A 82 -4.69 -3.94 -9.49
N VAL A 83 -3.68 -4.81 -9.31
CA VAL A 83 -2.70 -4.65 -8.24
C VAL A 83 -1.30 -4.62 -8.82
N ALA A 84 -0.54 -3.58 -8.50
CA ALA A 84 0.90 -3.54 -8.67
C ALA A 84 1.54 -3.91 -7.33
N SER A 85 1.89 -5.19 -7.17
CA SER A 85 2.59 -5.66 -5.98
C SER A 85 4.08 -5.36 -6.11
N ILE A 86 4.64 -4.54 -5.21
CA ILE A 86 6.00 -4.04 -5.35
C ILE A 86 6.96 -4.62 -4.32
N ASN A 87 8.20 -4.83 -4.73
CA ASN A 87 9.35 -4.91 -3.84
C ASN A 87 9.95 -3.52 -3.63
N TYR A 88 10.64 -3.35 -2.54
CA TYR A 88 11.43 -2.16 -2.20
C TYR A 88 12.72 -2.62 -1.51
N ARG A 89 13.76 -1.77 -1.50
CA ARG A 89 15.01 -2.08 -0.80
C ARG A 89 14.78 -2.20 0.70
N LEU A 90 15.53 -3.09 1.34
CA LEU A 90 15.36 -3.45 2.75
C LEU A 90 16.58 -3.07 3.59
N SER A 91 16.34 -2.71 4.83
CA SER A 91 17.34 -2.57 5.87
C SER A 91 17.97 -3.95 6.21
N PRO A 92 19.28 -4.03 6.55
CA PRO A 92 20.23 -2.92 6.60
C PRO A 92 20.98 -2.66 5.28
N LYS A 93 20.65 -3.36 4.16
CA LYS A 93 21.30 -3.14 2.86
C LYS A 93 20.95 -1.76 2.25
N ALA A 94 19.84 -1.19 2.69
CA ALA A 94 19.45 0.19 2.42
C ALA A 94 18.84 0.78 3.69
N GLU A 95 19.07 2.06 3.93
CA GLU A 95 18.57 2.78 5.11
C GLU A 95 17.57 3.85 4.70
N PHE A 96 16.89 4.45 5.70
CA PHE A 96 16.02 5.60 5.49
C PHE A 96 16.78 6.72 4.74
N PRO A 97 16.21 7.33 3.68
CA PRO A 97 14.83 7.15 3.19
C PRO A 97 14.69 6.22 1.96
N ALA A 98 15.66 5.39 1.63
CA ALA A 98 15.77 4.66 0.36
C ALA A 98 14.50 3.87 -0.02
N TYR A 99 13.86 3.19 0.94
CA TYR A 99 12.66 2.37 0.69
C TYR A 99 11.39 3.21 0.47
N ILE A 100 11.36 4.47 0.94
CA ILE A 100 10.27 5.42 0.64
C ILE A 100 10.46 5.98 -0.77
N GLN A 101 11.70 6.30 -1.15
CA GLN A 101 12.06 6.70 -2.52
C GLN A 101 11.69 5.61 -3.53
N ASP A 102 11.91 4.33 -3.17
CA ASP A 102 11.51 3.19 -4.00
C ASP A 102 9.98 3.11 -4.14
N THR A 103 9.24 3.38 -3.06
CA THR A 103 7.77 3.45 -3.08
C THR A 103 7.26 4.52 -4.02
N ALA A 104 7.82 5.74 -3.95
CA ALA A 104 7.45 6.84 -4.83
C ALA A 104 7.81 6.55 -6.30
N ALA A 105 8.98 5.95 -6.56
CA ALA A 105 9.39 5.55 -7.91
C ALA A 105 8.46 4.47 -8.50
N ALA A 106 8.08 3.47 -7.71
CA ALA A 106 7.14 2.44 -8.14
C ALA A 106 5.75 3.02 -8.44
N PHE A 107 5.26 3.93 -7.59
CA PHE A 107 4.01 4.64 -7.83
C PHE A 107 4.06 5.45 -9.14
N ALA A 108 5.13 6.21 -9.36
CA ALA A 108 5.34 6.99 -10.58
C ALA A 108 5.37 6.09 -11.83
N TRP A 109 6.04 4.96 -11.74
CA TRP A 109 6.06 3.98 -12.83
C TRP A 109 4.65 3.49 -13.17
N VAL A 110 3.85 3.14 -12.15
CA VAL A 110 2.46 2.69 -12.37
C VAL A 110 1.62 3.79 -13.00
N LYS A 111 1.68 5.03 -12.51
CA LYS A 111 1.00 6.19 -13.10
C LYS A 111 1.32 6.35 -14.58
N LYS A 112 2.59 6.19 -14.95
CA LYS A 112 3.07 6.37 -16.33
C LYS A 112 2.63 5.22 -17.26
N HIS A 113 2.57 3.99 -16.76
CA HIS A 113 2.46 2.80 -17.61
C HIS A 113 1.12 2.09 -17.55
N ILE A 114 0.31 2.28 -16.51
CA ILE A 114 -0.90 1.45 -16.30
C ILE A 114 -1.93 1.58 -17.42
N ALA A 115 -2.01 2.74 -18.08
CA ALA A 115 -2.90 2.95 -19.21
C ALA A 115 -2.58 2.03 -20.39
N THR A 116 -1.30 1.71 -20.63
CA THR A 116 -0.89 0.76 -21.69
C THR A 116 -1.31 -0.68 -21.39
N HIS A 117 -1.66 -0.94 -20.14
CA HIS A 117 -2.19 -2.23 -19.66
C HIS A 117 -3.72 -2.22 -19.50
N GLY A 118 -4.40 -1.13 -19.88
CA GLY A 118 -5.85 -1.00 -19.84
C GLY A 118 -6.40 -0.42 -18.52
N GLY A 119 -5.55 0.08 -17.63
CA GLY A 119 -5.97 0.73 -16.39
C GLY A 119 -6.17 2.24 -16.53
N ASP A 120 -6.89 2.81 -15.59
CA ASP A 120 -7.08 4.26 -15.48
C ASP A 120 -5.95 4.89 -14.67
N ALA A 121 -5.11 5.70 -15.32
CA ALA A 121 -4.02 6.43 -14.65
C ALA A 121 -4.53 7.52 -13.68
N GLY A 122 -5.76 7.98 -13.79
CA GLY A 122 -6.41 8.87 -12.82
C GLY A 122 -6.79 8.17 -11.51
N ARG A 123 -6.94 6.83 -11.53
CA ARG A 123 -7.43 6.03 -10.41
C ARG A 123 -6.36 5.07 -9.87
N VAL A 124 -5.19 5.63 -9.52
CA VAL A 124 -4.08 4.87 -8.91
C VAL A 124 -4.05 5.15 -7.42
N PHE A 125 -4.25 4.11 -6.63
CA PHE A 125 -4.25 4.09 -5.16
C PHE A 125 -2.91 3.58 -4.64
N LEU A 126 -2.55 3.98 -3.43
CA LEU A 126 -1.32 3.52 -2.78
C LEU A 126 -1.67 2.92 -1.41
N GLY A 127 -1.20 1.72 -1.13
CA GLY A 127 -1.50 1.04 0.13
C GLY A 127 -0.51 -0.07 0.43
N GLY A 128 -0.73 -0.71 1.57
CA GLY A 128 0.13 -1.81 1.98
C GLY A 128 -0.18 -2.27 3.40
N HIS A 129 0.52 -3.31 3.83
CA HIS A 129 0.36 -3.88 5.15
C HIS A 129 1.58 -3.61 6.04
N SER A 130 1.35 -3.27 7.32
CA SER A 130 2.41 -3.13 8.34
C SER A 130 3.51 -2.14 7.89
N ALA A 131 4.74 -2.59 7.69
CA ALA A 131 5.82 -1.78 7.13
C ALA A 131 5.46 -1.18 5.77
N GLY A 132 4.76 -1.93 4.91
CA GLY A 132 4.29 -1.41 3.62
C GLY A 132 3.25 -0.29 3.77
N ALA A 133 2.41 -0.37 4.79
CA ALA A 133 1.46 0.71 5.13
C ALA A 133 2.19 1.97 5.62
N TYR A 134 3.24 1.81 6.43
CA TYR A 134 4.12 2.91 6.84
C TYR A 134 4.75 3.59 5.61
N LEU A 135 5.28 2.81 4.66
CA LEU A 135 5.89 3.35 3.44
C LEU A 135 4.88 4.09 2.56
N ALA A 136 3.66 3.54 2.42
CA ALA A 136 2.58 4.18 1.70
C ALA A 136 2.15 5.51 2.35
N LEU A 137 2.08 5.55 3.69
CA LEU A 137 1.79 6.78 4.44
C LEU A 137 2.90 7.82 4.27
N MET A 138 4.17 7.43 4.39
CA MET A 138 5.29 8.37 4.20
C MET A 138 5.29 8.96 2.78
N ALA A 139 5.15 8.13 1.75
CA ALA A 139 5.13 8.62 0.36
C ALA A 139 3.87 9.46 0.04
N GLY A 140 2.76 9.22 0.74
CA GLY A 140 1.48 9.90 0.51
C GLY A 140 1.21 11.10 1.43
N LEU A 141 2.04 11.37 2.43
CA LEU A 141 1.91 12.51 3.34
C LEU A 141 3.09 13.48 3.24
N ASP A 142 4.30 12.99 3.02
CA ASP A 142 5.48 13.81 2.77
C ASP A 142 5.67 13.98 1.25
N ASP A 143 5.31 15.17 0.75
CA ASP A 143 5.26 15.46 -0.68
C ASP A 143 6.62 15.45 -1.38
N GLN A 144 7.74 15.59 -0.64
CA GLN A 144 9.08 15.59 -1.22
C GLN A 144 9.37 14.33 -2.06
N TYR A 145 8.84 13.16 -1.65
CA TYR A 145 9.11 11.89 -2.33
C TYR A 145 8.43 11.80 -3.69
N LEU A 146 7.17 12.24 -3.79
CA LEU A 146 6.46 12.31 -5.07
C LEU A 146 6.97 13.45 -5.93
N ALA A 147 7.29 14.60 -5.35
CA ALA A 147 7.87 15.74 -6.05
C ALA A 147 9.19 15.36 -6.75
N ALA A 148 10.03 14.53 -6.12
CA ALA A 148 11.25 13.98 -6.74
C ALA A 148 10.96 13.09 -7.97
N GLN A 149 9.72 12.61 -8.14
CA GLN A 149 9.25 11.87 -9.31
C GLN A 149 8.42 12.75 -10.28
N GLY A 150 8.36 14.06 -10.06
CA GLY A 150 7.55 14.99 -10.87
C GLY A 150 6.04 14.87 -10.61
N LEU A 151 5.63 14.29 -9.49
CA LEU A 151 4.24 14.06 -9.09
C LEU A 151 3.86 14.91 -7.87
N LYS A 152 2.56 15.00 -7.61
CA LYS A 152 1.95 15.66 -6.45
C LYS A 152 1.19 14.63 -5.60
N LEU A 153 0.87 14.99 -4.35
CA LEU A 153 0.01 14.17 -3.49
C LEU A 153 -1.37 13.91 -4.13
N SER A 154 -1.90 14.88 -4.86
CA SER A 154 -3.16 14.76 -5.60
C SER A 154 -3.13 13.74 -6.75
N ASP A 155 -1.96 13.25 -7.14
CA ASP A 155 -1.85 12.16 -8.12
C ASP A 155 -2.18 10.80 -7.52
N ILE A 156 -2.22 10.68 -6.19
CA ILE A 156 -2.71 9.51 -5.48
C ILE A 156 -4.22 9.63 -5.33
N ALA A 157 -4.99 8.74 -5.96
CA ALA A 157 -6.45 8.73 -5.85
C ALA A 157 -6.93 8.45 -4.43
N GLY A 158 -6.19 7.68 -3.65
CA GLY A 158 -6.45 7.44 -2.24
C GLY A 158 -5.40 6.54 -1.60
N LEU A 159 -5.29 6.63 -0.26
CA LEU A 159 -4.37 5.83 0.54
C LEU A 159 -5.12 4.70 1.27
N VAL A 160 -4.52 3.51 1.30
CA VAL A 160 -5.08 2.31 1.97
C VAL A 160 -4.02 1.70 2.90
N PRO A 161 -3.64 2.37 3.99
CA PRO A 161 -2.75 1.79 4.99
C PRO A 161 -3.49 0.74 5.84
N VAL A 162 -2.91 -0.47 5.93
CA VAL A 162 -3.43 -1.58 6.73
C VAL A 162 -2.44 -1.90 7.85
N ALA A 163 -2.84 -1.67 9.10
CA ALA A 163 -2.04 -1.91 10.31
C ALA A 163 -0.64 -1.26 10.27
N GLY A 164 -0.54 -0.06 9.70
CA GLY A 164 0.71 0.71 9.57
C GLY A 164 1.20 1.30 10.89
N GLN A 165 2.51 1.47 11.05
CA GLN A 165 3.04 2.41 12.04
C GLN A 165 2.83 3.84 11.54
N THR A 166 2.45 4.74 12.45
CA THR A 166 2.26 6.17 12.13
C THR A 166 3.26 7.07 12.83
N LEU A 167 3.99 6.51 13.79
CA LEU A 167 5.21 7.09 14.38
C LEU A 167 6.45 6.65 13.58
N THR A 168 7.62 7.22 13.90
CA THR A 168 8.90 6.81 13.31
C THR A 168 9.07 5.29 13.42
N HIS A 169 9.22 4.61 12.29
CA HIS A 169 9.23 3.15 12.24
C HIS A 169 10.36 2.56 13.10
N TYR A 170 10.10 1.46 13.79
CA TYR A 170 11.07 0.87 14.71
C TYR A 170 12.40 0.48 14.05
N THR A 171 12.39 0.09 12.78
CA THR A 171 13.61 -0.21 12.01
C THR A 171 14.47 1.02 11.83
N ILE A 172 13.86 2.18 11.52
CA ILE A 172 14.57 3.46 11.39
C ILE A 172 15.16 3.89 12.73
N ARG A 173 14.41 3.67 13.83
CA ARG A 173 14.97 3.91 15.18
C ARG A 173 16.21 3.05 15.43
N GLN A 174 16.19 1.79 15.01
CA GLN A 174 17.34 0.88 15.12
C GLN A 174 18.50 1.30 14.21
N GLU A 175 18.26 1.72 12.97
CA GLU A 175 19.27 2.29 12.07
C GLU A 175 19.98 3.50 12.69
N ARG A 176 19.26 4.29 13.50
CA ARG A 176 19.76 5.46 14.24
C ARG A 176 20.36 5.12 15.61
N GLY A 177 20.50 3.84 15.96
CA GLY A 177 21.00 3.40 17.27
C GLY A 177 20.05 3.70 18.44
N LEU A 178 18.75 3.94 18.16
CA LEU A 178 17.75 4.27 19.17
C LEU A 178 17.00 3.01 19.64
N PRO A 179 16.50 2.99 20.89
CA PRO A 179 15.71 1.88 21.39
C PRO A 179 14.46 1.62 20.56
N LYS A 180 14.23 0.37 20.18
CA LYS A 180 13.08 -0.08 19.38
C LYS A 180 11.73 0.37 19.93
N LYS A 181 11.56 0.43 21.25
CA LYS A 181 10.31 0.79 21.95
C LYS A 181 10.14 2.31 22.18
N ARG A 182 11.14 3.14 21.90
CA ARG A 182 11.01 4.59 22.10
C ARG A 182 9.99 5.16 21.10
N LEU A 183 8.99 5.84 21.59
CA LEU A 183 8.02 6.54 20.73
C LEU A 183 8.67 7.85 20.24
N ILE A 184 8.68 8.02 18.93
CA ILE A 184 9.27 9.21 18.26
C ILE A 184 8.32 9.61 17.14
N ALA A 185 8.01 10.89 17.06
CA ALA A 185 7.33 11.55 15.96
C ALA A 185 8.25 12.63 15.39
N ASP A 186 9.01 12.31 14.39
CA ASP A 186 9.91 13.21 13.68
C ASP A 186 9.69 13.12 12.16
N LEU A 187 10.57 13.71 11.36
CA LEU A 187 10.50 13.68 9.88
C LEU A 187 10.35 12.26 9.27
N ALA A 188 10.64 11.22 10.01
CA ALA A 188 10.41 9.82 9.58
C ALA A 188 9.11 9.23 10.14
N ALA A 189 8.20 10.06 10.64
CA ALA A 189 6.91 9.63 11.17
C ALA A 189 5.77 10.14 10.28
N PRO A 190 4.90 9.28 9.75
CA PRO A 190 3.73 9.71 8.97
C PRO A 190 2.90 10.81 9.65
N ILE A 191 2.69 10.72 10.97
CA ILE A 191 1.91 11.70 11.73
C ILE A 191 2.52 13.10 11.72
N TYR A 192 3.84 13.21 11.60
CA TYR A 192 4.54 14.51 11.51
C TYR A 192 4.13 15.29 10.26
N HIS A 193 3.72 14.59 9.22
CA HIS A 193 3.30 15.13 7.91
C HIS A 193 1.78 15.19 7.77
N ALA A 194 1.02 15.12 8.87
CA ALA A 194 -0.43 15.30 8.81
C ALA A 194 -0.77 16.65 8.20
N ARG A 195 -1.68 16.67 7.19
CA ARG A 195 -1.99 17.84 6.39
C ARG A 195 -3.38 17.78 5.76
N LYS A 196 -3.97 18.94 5.52
CA LYS A 196 -5.32 19.08 4.97
C LYS A 196 -5.46 18.51 3.55
N ASP A 197 -4.44 18.68 2.71
CA ASP A 197 -4.42 18.32 1.30
C ASP A 197 -3.83 16.93 1.02
N ALA A 198 -3.74 16.07 2.05
CA ALA A 198 -3.41 14.66 1.88
C ALA A 198 -4.46 13.95 1.00
N PRO A 199 -4.10 12.85 0.32
CA PRO A 199 -5.07 12.05 -0.43
C PRO A 199 -6.19 11.50 0.45
N PRO A 200 -7.41 11.26 -0.08
CA PRO A 200 -8.45 10.52 0.63
C PRO A 200 -7.89 9.24 1.24
N MET A 201 -8.31 8.86 2.45
CA MET A 201 -7.65 7.77 3.16
C MET A 201 -8.64 6.82 3.83
N LEU A 202 -8.39 5.51 3.67
CA LEU A 202 -9.01 4.43 4.42
C LEU A 202 -7.96 3.74 5.28
N ILE A 203 -7.96 4.02 6.58
CA ILE A 203 -7.08 3.37 7.56
C ILE A 203 -7.78 2.11 8.07
N LEU A 204 -7.11 0.96 7.95
CA LEU A 204 -7.57 -0.31 8.50
C LEU A 204 -6.60 -0.80 9.58
N TYR A 205 -7.13 -1.35 10.68
CA TYR A 205 -6.34 -2.06 11.69
C TYR A 205 -7.14 -3.20 12.33
N ALA A 206 -6.46 -4.15 12.95
CA ALA A 206 -7.06 -5.29 13.61
C ALA A 206 -7.54 -4.95 15.03
N ASP A 207 -8.55 -5.62 15.54
CA ASP A 207 -8.98 -5.48 16.95
C ASP A 207 -8.00 -6.14 17.94
N GLU A 208 -7.27 -7.16 17.49
CA GLU A 208 -6.20 -7.84 18.25
C GLU A 208 -4.83 -7.55 17.64
N ASP A 209 -4.58 -6.30 17.24
CA ASP A 209 -3.32 -5.88 16.61
C ASP A 209 -2.15 -5.84 17.59
N MET A 210 -0.96 -5.59 17.08
CA MET A 210 0.22 -5.33 17.90
C MET A 210 -0.04 -4.16 18.87
N ALA A 211 0.58 -4.21 20.04
CA ALA A 211 0.50 -3.12 21.02
C ALA A 211 0.77 -1.75 20.38
N LEU A 212 -0.02 -0.75 20.74
CA LEU A 212 -0.02 0.63 20.25
C LEU A 212 -0.48 0.80 18.79
N ARG A 213 -0.74 -0.26 18.05
CA ARG A 213 -1.08 -0.15 16.63
C ARG A 213 -2.42 0.53 16.40
N ALA A 214 -3.43 0.20 17.18
CA ALA A 214 -4.73 0.84 17.11
C ALA A 214 -4.63 2.33 17.47
N GLU A 215 -3.96 2.63 18.58
CA GLU A 215 -3.77 3.99 19.10
C GLU A 215 -2.99 4.88 18.12
N GLU A 216 -1.92 4.37 17.51
CA GLU A 216 -1.16 5.11 16.51
C GLU A 216 -2.03 5.48 15.30
N ASN A 217 -2.85 4.55 14.81
CA ASN A 217 -3.70 4.78 13.64
C ASN A 217 -4.86 5.75 13.95
N GLU A 218 -5.47 5.65 15.13
CA GLU A 218 -6.49 6.61 15.58
C GLU A 218 -5.89 8.00 15.80
N LEU A 219 -4.66 8.09 16.33
CA LEU A 219 -3.96 9.36 16.54
C LEU A 219 -3.66 10.04 15.19
N LEU A 220 -3.18 9.30 14.18
CA LEU A 220 -2.99 9.85 12.83
C LEU A 220 -4.31 10.38 12.26
N ALA A 221 -5.39 9.61 12.40
CA ALA A 221 -6.69 10.03 11.91
C ALA A 221 -7.20 11.29 12.63
N ALA A 222 -6.96 11.40 13.94
CA ALA A 222 -7.29 12.61 14.71
C ALA A 222 -6.48 13.81 14.24
N ALA A 223 -5.17 13.66 14.06
CA ALA A 223 -4.29 14.73 13.58
C ALA A 223 -4.72 15.22 12.18
N LEU A 224 -5.03 14.31 11.24
CA LEU A 224 -5.51 14.68 9.92
C LEU A 224 -6.85 15.42 9.97
N ARG A 225 -7.78 15.04 10.85
CA ARG A 225 -9.05 15.77 11.05
C ARG A 225 -8.84 17.15 11.65
N ASP A 226 -7.91 17.29 12.60
CA ASP A 226 -7.55 18.57 13.21
C ASP A 226 -6.97 19.54 12.17
N GLU A 227 -6.15 19.02 11.24
CA GLU A 227 -5.67 19.76 10.06
C GLU A 227 -6.78 20.09 9.05
N GLY A 228 -8.00 19.62 9.26
CA GLY A 228 -9.15 19.86 8.38
C GLY A 228 -9.21 18.96 7.15
N HIS A 229 -8.60 17.78 7.19
CA HIS A 229 -8.66 16.81 6.08
C HIS A 229 -10.11 16.29 5.88
N PRO A 230 -10.69 16.38 4.66
CA PRO A 230 -12.12 16.15 4.45
C PRO A 230 -12.55 14.68 4.35
N LYS A 231 -11.63 13.76 4.03
CA LYS A 231 -11.99 12.37 3.64
C LYS A 231 -11.11 11.32 4.33
N ILE A 232 -11.29 11.17 5.66
CA ILE A 232 -10.64 10.11 6.45
C ILE A 232 -11.67 9.10 6.94
N MET A 233 -11.49 7.85 6.58
CA MET A 233 -12.21 6.70 7.09
C MET A 233 -11.28 5.83 7.93
N VAL A 234 -11.74 5.41 9.10
CA VAL A 234 -11.03 4.47 9.97
C VAL A 234 -11.92 3.27 10.23
N LYS A 235 -11.39 2.07 10.07
CA LYS A 235 -12.12 0.80 10.28
C LYS A 235 -11.29 -0.18 11.08
N LYS A 236 -11.76 -0.48 12.29
CA LYS A 236 -11.31 -1.61 13.09
C LYS A 236 -11.93 -2.89 12.54
N ILE A 237 -11.12 -3.85 12.13
CA ILE A 237 -11.58 -5.15 11.63
C ILE A 237 -11.58 -6.16 12.77
N LYS A 238 -12.78 -6.65 13.10
CA LYS A 238 -13.00 -7.57 14.21
C LYS A 238 -12.49 -8.99 13.93
N ASN A 239 -12.09 -9.70 14.98
CA ASN A 239 -11.58 -11.06 14.95
C ASN A 239 -10.37 -11.19 14.03
N ARG A 240 -9.44 -10.23 14.10
CA ARG A 240 -8.18 -10.19 13.34
C ARG A 240 -7.03 -9.80 14.24
N ASP A 241 -5.91 -10.45 14.03
CA ASP A 241 -4.60 -10.03 14.50
C ASP A 241 -3.85 -9.22 13.44
N HIS A 242 -2.63 -8.78 13.76
CA HIS A 242 -1.78 -8.00 12.88
C HIS A 242 -1.56 -8.62 11.48
N GLY A 243 -1.41 -9.93 11.41
CA GLY A 243 -1.20 -10.63 10.13
C GLY A 243 -2.49 -10.84 9.37
N SER A 244 -3.50 -11.38 10.06
CA SER A 244 -4.76 -11.80 9.45
C SER A 244 -5.62 -10.64 8.95
N VAL A 245 -5.43 -9.41 9.44
CA VAL A 245 -6.12 -8.22 8.91
C VAL A 245 -5.82 -7.97 7.44
N ALA A 246 -4.62 -8.33 6.98
CA ALA A 246 -4.26 -8.27 5.57
C ALA A 246 -4.38 -9.63 4.87
N HIS A 247 -3.86 -10.70 5.47
CA HIS A 247 -3.82 -12.03 4.82
C HIS A 247 -5.21 -12.55 4.46
N ASN A 248 -6.21 -12.27 5.29
CA ASN A 248 -7.58 -12.71 5.01
C ASN A 248 -8.25 -11.94 3.87
N MET A 249 -7.69 -10.80 3.41
CA MET A 249 -8.15 -10.13 2.19
C MET A 249 -8.02 -10.99 0.93
N ALA A 250 -7.26 -12.07 0.99
CA ALA A 250 -7.22 -13.10 -0.06
C ALA A 250 -8.46 -14.02 -0.08
N LYS A 251 -9.33 -13.95 0.95
CA LYS A 251 -10.47 -14.84 1.12
C LYS A 251 -11.77 -14.19 0.67
N PRO A 252 -12.68 -14.95 0.03
CA PRO A 252 -14.01 -14.45 -0.28
C PRO A 252 -14.75 -13.96 0.97
N GLY A 253 -15.44 -12.82 0.84
CA GLY A 253 -16.26 -12.26 1.92
C GLY A 253 -15.49 -11.59 3.07
N ASP A 254 -14.16 -11.46 2.99
CA ASP A 254 -13.39 -10.79 4.04
C ASP A 254 -13.80 -9.33 4.23
N ALA A 255 -13.96 -8.94 5.51
CA ALA A 255 -14.44 -7.61 5.86
C ALA A 255 -13.46 -6.49 5.45
N GLY A 256 -12.15 -6.72 5.61
CA GLY A 256 -11.11 -5.75 5.19
C GLY A 256 -11.13 -5.55 3.69
N PHE A 257 -11.15 -6.65 2.92
CA PHE A 257 -11.30 -6.61 1.47
C PHE A 257 -12.51 -5.79 1.03
N GLN A 258 -13.69 -6.04 1.62
CA GLN A 258 -14.93 -5.32 1.30
C GLN A 258 -14.84 -3.82 1.60
N GLN A 259 -14.15 -3.42 2.68
CA GLN A 259 -13.93 -1.99 2.96
C GLN A 259 -13.04 -1.34 1.91
N VAL A 260 -11.96 -2.01 1.46
CA VAL A 260 -11.07 -1.48 0.42
C VAL A 260 -11.81 -1.34 -0.91
N ILE A 261 -12.58 -2.36 -1.34
CA ILE A 261 -13.39 -2.30 -2.57
C ILE A 261 -14.35 -1.09 -2.52
N LYS A 262 -15.11 -0.95 -1.43
CA LYS A 262 -16.06 0.16 -1.26
C LYS A 262 -15.37 1.51 -1.31
N PHE A 263 -14.21 1.63 -0.67
CA PHE A 263 -13.44 2.87 -0.69
C PHE A 263 -12.98 3.23 -2.10
N ILE A 264 -12.35 2.29 -2.81
CA ILE A 264 -11.86 2.51 -4.19
C ILE A 264 -13.03 2.88 -5.13
N GLN A 265 -14.19 2.24 -4.96
CA GLN A 265 -15.39 2.54 -5.75
C GLN A 265 -16.05 3.89 -5.39
N SER A 266 -15.84 4.39 -4.17
CA SER A 266 -16.40 5.68 -3.72
C SER A 266 -15.59 6.90 -4.13
N ILE A 267 -14.37 6.70 -4.64
CA ILE A 267 -13.53 7.77 -5.15
C ILE A 267 -13.79 7.87 -6.65
N ASP A 268 -14.59 8.87 -7.02
CA ASP A 268 -14.81 9.23 -8.42
C ASP A 268 -13.54 9.85 -9.02
N PRO A 269 -13.32 9.66 -10.34
CA PRO A 269 -12.20 10.27 -11.05
C PRO A 269 -12.26 11.80 -11.07
#